data_6c42850ef8e654b77789b7f38e405192
#
_entry.id   6c42850ef8e654b77789b7f38e405192
#
_cell.length_a   1.000
_cell.length_b   1.000
_cell.length_c   1.000
_cell.angle_alpha   90.00
_cell.angle_beta   90.00
_cell.angle_gamma   90.00
#
_symmetry.space_group_name_H-M   'P 1'
#
loop_
_entity.id
_entity.type
_entity.pdbx_description
1 polymer ?
#
loop_
_entity_poly.entity_id
_entity_poly.type
_entity_poly.pdbx_seq_one_letter_code
_entity_poly.pdbx_strand_id
1 'polypeptide(L)'
;MSKDFTPMYCAALLGLHAFTRCDTTSAFKGIGKVKPLKLLQQKPRYQEVFQSLGTTWRIPNELYQSLEEFTCNMYKRTTKSSAVNELRYEMIASKCGGQTGLEIKLERKVDLSSLPPPRSCLNEHIRRVNYQVGIWKRAHIPKPIIPEATDDHGWVKRNCQIEPKWSAGDVIPPKLADVLEKMECDDDDDEGQDDSDTDSDDSEYEEAIPSSDSD
;
A
#
# COMPACT_ATOMS: atom_id res chain seq x y z
N MET A 1 22.07 9.36 -20.98
CA MET A 1 21.56 10.65 -20.45
C MET A 1 21.48 10.51 -18.93
N SER A 2 22.35 11.18 -18.20
CA SER A 2 22.29 11.28 -16.75
C SER A 2 20.93 11.91 -16.39
N LYS A 3 20.07 11.21 -15.68
CA LYS A 3 18.85 11.81 -15.13
C LYS A 3 19.30 12.65 -13.93
N ASP A 4 19.43 13.94 -14.13
CA ASP A 4 19.71 14.86 -13.04
C ASP A 4 18.56 14.79 -12.05
N PHE A 5 18.81 14.21 -10.88
CA PHE A 5 17.84 14.14 -9.80
C PHE A 5 17.64 15.53 -9.22
N THR A 6 16.44 16.06 -9.33
CA THR A 6 16.12 17.36 -8.74
C THR A 6 16.21 17.30 -7.21
N PRO A 7 16.54 18.41 -6.52
CA PRO A 7 16.53 18.44 -5.05
C PRO A 7 15.20 17.97 -4.45
N MET A 8 14.09 18.29 -5.08
CA MET A 8 12.74 17.86 -4.67
C MET A 8 12.59 16.34 -4.76
N TYR A 9 13.06 15.73 -5.87
CA TYR A 9 13.05 14.28 -6.04
C TYR A 9 13.88 13.59 -4.96
N CYS A 10 15.09 14.08 -4.69
CA CYS A 10 15.95 13.53 -3.64
C CYS A 10 15.29 13.63 -2.25
N ALA A 11 14.67 14.77 -1.94
CA ALA A 11 13.95 14.95 -0.68
C ALA A 11 12.72 14.03 -0.53
N ALA A 12 12.06 13.71 -1.65
CA ALA A 12 10.92 12.81 -1.68
C ALA A 12 11.30 11.34 -1.42
N LEU A 13 12.54 10.94 -1.76
CA LEU A 13 12.99 9.55 -1.60
C LEU A 13 12.93 9.06 -0.15
N LEU A 14 13.18 9.94 0.81
CA LEU A 14 13.09 9.60 2.23
C LEU A 14 11.67 9.18 2.62
N GLY A 15 10.68 9.99 2.22
CA GLY A 15 9.27 9.69 2.43
C GLY A 15 8.82 8.44 1.70
N LEU A 16 9.22 8.28 0.44
CA LEU A 16 8.91 7.08 -0.35
C LEU A 16 9.51 5.82 0.27
N HIS A 17 10.75 5.90 0.77
CA HIS A 17 11.41 4.78 1.43
C HIS A 17 10.63 4.33 2.67
N ALA A 18 10.25 5.26 3.55
CA ALA A 18 9.45 4.94 4.72
C ALA A 18 8.06 4.39 4.34
N PHE A 19 7.41 4.98 3.32
CA PHE A 19 6.07 4.57 2.90
C PHE A 19 6.04 3.16 2.31
N THR A 20 7.05 2.78 1.55
CA THR A 20 7.08 1.48 0.86
C THR A 20 7.67 0.35 1.69
N ARG A 21 8.22 0.60 2.83
CA ARG A 21 8.79 -0.28 3.86
C ARG A 21 10.13 0.24 4.37
N CYS A 22 10.25 0.35 5.67
CA CYS A 22 11.53 0.43 6.39
C CYS A 22 11.43 -0.47 7.64
N ASP A 23 12.39 -0.39 8.54
CA ASP A 23 12.43 -1.26 9.74
C ASP A 23 11.23 -1.04 10.67
N THR A 24 10.65 0.16 10.65
CA THR A 24 9.53 0.55 11.54
C THR A 24 8.17 0.65 10.84
N THR A 25 8.11 0.46 9.52
CA THR A 25 6.88 0.59 8.74
C THR A 25 6.61 -0.65 7.91
N SER A 26 5.33 -0.95 7.68
CA SER A 26 4.87 -2.13 6.95
C SER A 26 5.17 -2.04 5.45
N ALA A 27 5.30 -3.21 4.81
CA ALA A 27 5.33 -3.35 3.36
C ALA A 27 3.90 -3.48 2.79
N PHE A 28 3.74 -3.11 1.52
CA PHE A 28 2.58 -3.49 0.71
C PHE A 28 2.85 -4.85 0.08
N LYS A 29 1.98 -5.85 0.34
CA LYS A 29 2.18 -7.20 -0.20
C LYS A 29 2.21 -7.17 -1.74
N GLY A 30 3.21 -7.82 -2.32
CA GLY A 30 3.40 -7.89 -3.77
C GLY A 30 3.86 -6.57 -4.43
N ILE A 31 4.14 -5.52 -3.65
CA ILE A 31 4.62 -4.24 -4.17
C ILE A 31 6.05 -4.00 -3.68
N GLY A 32 7.01 -4.20 -4.58
CA GLY A 32 8.40 -3.83 -4.32
C GLY A 32 8.66 -2.32 -4.51
N LYS A 33 9.88 -1.87 -4.22
CA LYS A 33 10.26 -0.44 -4.29
C LYS A 33 10.34 0.14 -5.70
N VAL A 34 10.57 -0.70 -6.71
CA VAL A 34 10.78 -0.26 -8.11
C VAL A 34 9.53 0.38 -8.70
N LYS A 35 8.36 -0.23 -8.47
CA LYS A 35 7.08 0.28 -9.00
C LYS A 35 6.69 1.64 -8.41
N PRO A 36 6.72 1.85 -7.08
CA PRO A 36 6.53 3.16 -6.47
C PRO A 36 7.55 4.21 -6.95
N LEU A 37 8.82 3.83 -7.10
CA LEU A 37 9.88 4.72 -7.58
C LEU A 37 9.62 5.21 -8.99
N LYS A 38 9.23 4.31 -9.91
CA LYS A 38 8.84 4.68 -11.28
C LYS A 38 7.63 5.62 -11.28
N LEU A 39 6.65 5.41 -10.41
CA LEU A 39 5.47 6.27 -10.27
C LEU A 39 5.85 7.67 -9.78
N LEU A 40 6.75 7.76 -8.79
CA LEU A 40 7.30 9.03 -8.29
C LEU A 40 8.03 9.82 -9.39
N GLN A 41 8.80 9.13 -10.24
CA GLN A 41 9.51 9.74 -11.37
C GLN A 41 8.57 10.27 -12.45
N GLN A 42 7.46 9.57 -12.69
CA GLN A 42 6.52 9.90 -13.77
C GLN A 42 5.55 11.03 -13.40
N LYS A 43 5.26 11.23 -12.11
CA LYS A 43 4.27 12.21 -11.63
C LYS A 43 4.90 13.15 -10.60
N PRO A 44 5.43 14.32 -11.02
CA PRO A 44 6.11 15.27 -10.12
C PRO A 44 5.30 15.68 -8.88
N ARG A 45 3.98 15.75 -8.99
CA ARG A 45 3.10 16.07 -7.84
C ARG A 45 3.30 15.13 -6.66
N TYR A 46 3.65 13.87 -6.90
CA TYR A 46 3.94 12.94 -5.82
C TYR A 46 5.28 13.22 -5.13
N GLN A 47 6.21 13.90 -5.81
CA GLN A 47 7.46 14.34 -5.18
C GLN A 47 7.18 15.36 -4.07
N GLU A 48 6.26 16.30 -4.30
CA GLU A 48 5.82 17.28 -3.30
C GLU A 48 5.13 16.58 -2.11
N VAL A 49 4.26 15.60 -2.39
CA VAL A 49 3.56 14.80 -1.39
C VAL A 49 4.57 14.06 -0.49
N PHE A 50 5.52 13.34 -1.06
CA PHE A 50 6.51 12.59 -0.28
C PHE A 50 7.54 13.50 0.40
N GLN A 51 7.88 14.63 -0.20
CA GLN A 51 8.73 15.64 0.44
C GLN A 51 8.07 16.25 1.66
N SER A 52 6.74 16.44 1.67
CA SER A 52 6.02 17.05 2.78
C SER A 52 5.89 16.13 4.01
N LEU A 53 6.03 14.82 3.87
CA LEU A 53 6.02 13.87 4.98
C LEU A 53 7.07 14.25 6.03
N GLY A 54 6.69 14.16 7.29
CA GLY A 54 7.56 14.44 8.44
C GLY A 54 7.89 15.92 8.64
N THR A 55 7.36 16.83 7.84
CA THR A 55 7.55 18.29 8.05
C THR A 55 6.83 18.73 9.30
N THR A 56 5.61 18.26 9.50
CA THR A 56 4.81 18.44 10.72
C THR A 56 4.47 17.07 11.32
N TRP A 57 4.25 17.03 12.62
CA TRP A 57 3.82 15.79 13.29
C TRP A 57 2.36 15.44 12.96
N ARG A 58 1.51 16.47 12.82
CA ARG A 58 0.12 16.28 12.39
C ARG A 58 0.02 16.26 10.87
N ILE A 59 -0.72 15.31 10.35
CA ILE A 59 -0.89 15.10 8.92
C ILE A 59 -2.14 15.85 8.44
N PRO A 60 -2.04 16.74 7.43
CA PRO A 60 -3.19 17.36 6.79
C PRO A 60 -4.04 16.33 6.03
N ASN A 61 -5.35 16.58 5.90
CA ASN A 61 -6.25 15.68 5.18
C ASN A 61 -5.88 15.50 3.71
N GLU A 62 -5.40 16.55 3.07
CA GLU A 62 -4.96 16.55 1.68
C GLU A 62 -3.79 15.59 1.45
N LEU A 63 -2.92 15.43 2.46
CA LEU A 63 -1.79 14.51 2.40
C LEU A 63 -2.28 13.05 2.48
N TYR A 64 -3.27 12.75 3.33
CA TYR A 64 -3.91 11.43 3.37
C TYR A 64 -4.52 11.08 2.01
N GLN A 65 -5.29 11.99 1.40
CA GLN A 65 -5.94 11.78 0.11
C GLN A 65 -4.91 11.53 -1.01
N SER A 66 -3.84 12.33 -1.03
CA SER A 66 -2.78 12.19 -2.04
C SER A 66 -2.01 10.87 -1.92
N LEU A 67 -1.75 10.40 -0.70
CA LEU A 67 -1.09 9.11 -0.45
C LEU A 67 -2.04 7.94 -0.71
N GLU A 68 -3.34 8.09 -0.46
CA GLU A 68 -4.37 7.12 -0.82
C GLU A 68 -4.43 6.95 -2.34
N GLU A 69 -4.48 8.06 -3.09
CA GLU A 69 -4.43 8.04 -4.56
C GLU A 69 -3.13 7.42 -5.09
N PHE A 70 -1.98 7.76 -4.48
CA PHE A 70 -0.71 7.12 -4.81
C PHE A 70 -0.78 5.61 -4.62
N THR A 71 -1.37 5.15 -3.52
CA THR A 71 -1.57 3.73 -3.23
C THR A 71 -2.42 3.07 -4.31
N CYS A 72 -3.52 3.68 -4.72
CA CYS A 72 -4.35 3.17 -5.82
C CYS A 72 -3.52 2.99 -7.11
N ASN A 73 -2.72 3.99 -7.47
CA ASN A 73 -1.86 3.93 -8.66
C ASN A 73 -0.73 2.89 -8.56
N MET A 74 -0.27 2.55 -7.33
CA MET A 74 0.70 1.45 -7.14
C MET A 74 0.08 0.09 -7.48
N TYR A 75 -1.17 -0.14 -7.09
CA TYR A 75 -1.84 -1.42 -7.34
C TYR A 75 -2.38 -1.53 -8.76
N LYS A 76 -3.03 -0.49 -9.28
CA LYS A 76 -3.60 -0.47 -10.64
C LYS A 76 -3.28 0.87 -11.32
N ARG A 77 -2.26 0.86 -12.19
CA ARG A 77 -1.73 2.08 -12.83
C ARG A 77 -2.75 2.86 -13.65
N THR A 78 -3.73 2.18 -14.23
CA THR A 78 -4.78 2.74 -15.09
C THR A 78 -6.07 3.03 -14.34
N THR A 79 -6.07 2.92 -13.00
CA THR A 79 -7.28 3.21 -12.23
C THR A 79 -7.65 4.67 -12.28
N LYS A 80 -8.95 4.94 -12.28
CA LYS A 80 -9.53 6.26 -12.08
C LYS A 80 -9.91 6.48 -10.61
N SER A 81 -9.94 5.40 -9.81
CA SER A 81 -10.27 5.48 -8.40
C SER A 81 -9.15 6.13 -7.61
N SER A 82 -9.47 7.09 -6.77
CA SER A 82 -8.57 7.74 -5.81
C SER A 82 -8.73 7.20 -4.39
N ALA A 83 -9.73 6.35 -4.15
CA ALA A 83 -10.05 5.75 -2.86
C ALA A 83 -9.72 4.25 -2.86
N VAL A 84 -8.91 3.79 -1.89
CA VAL A 84 -8.47 2.38 -1.83
C VAL A 84 -9.62 1.41 -1.61
N ASN A 85 -10.67 1.80 -0.87
CA ASN A 85 -11.82 0.93 -0.64
C ASN A 85 -12.65 0.71 -1.92
N GLU A 86 -12.75 1.72 -2.77
CA GLU A 86 -13.38 1.61 -4.09
C GLU A 86 -12.54 0.71 -5.01
N LEU A 87 -11.23 0.94 -5.04
CA LEU A 87 -10.32 0.11 -5.83
C LEU A 87 -10.35 -1.36 -5.38
N ARG A 88 -10.41 -1.62 -4.08
CA ARG A 88 -10.56 -2.98 -3.55
C ARG A 88 -11.82 -3.64 -4.10
N TYR A 89 -12.96 -2.94 -4.06
CA TYR A 89 -14.22 -3.43 -4.61
C TYR A 89 -14.11 -3.71 -6.12
N GLU A 90 -13.57 -2.76 -6.92
CA GLU A 90 -13.35 -2.94 -8.35
C GLU A 90 -12.46 -4.17 -8.66
N MET A 91 -11.40 -4.36 -7.88
CA MET A 91 -10.46 -5.48 -8.07
C MET A 91 -11.11 -6.82 -7.75
N ILE A 92 -11.97 -6.89 -6.73
CA ILE A 92 -12.74 -8.09 -6.40
C ILE A 92 -13.77 -8.35 -7.50
N ALA A 93 -14.59 -7.37 -7.87
CA ALA A 93 -15.60 -7.49 -8.89
C ALA A 93 -15.03 -7.96 -10.24
N SER A 94 -13.82 -7.46 -10.59
CA SER A 94 -13.15 -7.90 -11.83
C SER A 94 -12.67 -9.36 -11.81
N LYS A 95 -12.35 -9.89 -10.61
CA LYS A 95 -11.94 -11.30 -10.44
C LYS A 95 -13.15 -12.26 -10.40
N CYS A 96 -14.31 -11.73 -10.08
CA CYS A 96 -15.57 -12.50 -9.95
C CYS A 96 -16.42 -12.53 -11.22
N GLY A 97 -15.85 -12.21 -12.40
CA GLY A 97 -16.52 -12.41 -13.69
C GLY A 97 -17.39 -11.26 -14.20
N GLY A 98 -17.26 -10.03 -13.64
CA GLY A 98 -17.68 -8.78 -14.32
C GLY A 98 -19.16 -8.64 -14.69
N GLN A 99 -20.10 -9.34 -14.04
CA GLN A 99 -21.52 -9.07 -14.25
C GLN A 99 -21.95 -7.86 -13.41
N THR A 100 -22.38 -6.83 -14.08
CA THR A 100 -23.08 -5.65 -13.54
C THR A 100 -24.46 -6.07 -13.03
N GLY A 101 -24.50 -6.56 -11.82
CA GLY A 101 -25.74 -6.95 -11.16
C GLY A 101 -25.41 -7.47 -9.76
N LEU A 102 -26.26 -7.21 -8.81
CA LEU A 102 -26.19 -7.46 -7.37
C LEU A 102 -25.72 -8.86 -6.90
N GLU A 103 -25.30 -9.74 -7.80
CA GLU A 103 -24.78 -11.06 -7.48
C GLU A 103 -23.34 -11.20 -7.97
N ILE A 104 -22.39 -10.99 -7.08
CA ILE A 104 -21.00 -11.38 -7.30
C ILE A 104 -20.91 -12.88 -6.99
N LYS A 105 -20.99 -13.75 -8.01
CA LYS A 105 -20.66 -15.17 -7.85
C LYS A 105 -19.15 -15.31 -7.80
N LEU A 106 -18.64 -15.63 -6.63
CA LEU A 106 -17.23 -15.96 -6.46
C LEU A 106 -17.00 -17.44 -6.82
N GLU A 107 -16.76 -17.72 -8.07
CA GLU A 107 -16.36 -19.07 -8.53
C GLU A 107 -14.91 -19.42 -8.18
N ARG A 108 -14.14 -18.48 -7.62
CA ARG A 108 -12.73 -18.69 -7.24
C ARG A 108 -12.39 -17.98 -5.90
N LYS A 109 -11.63 -18.64 -5.05
CA LYS A 109 -11.04 -18.03 -3.84
C LYS A 109 -10.22 -16.81 -4.24
N VAL A 110 -10.72 -15.60 -3.94
CA VAL A 110 -9.97 -14.36 -4.15
C VAL A 110 -8.95 -14.20 -3.03
N ASP A 111 -7.66 -14.17 -3.39
CA ASP A 111 -6.62 -13.82 -2.42
C ASP A 111 -6.75 -12.35 -2.03
N LEU A 112 -7.44 -12.11 -0.91
CA LEU A 112 -7.66 -10.77 -0.34
C LEU A 112 -6.34 -10.08 0.05
N SER A 113 -5.27 -10.84 0.25
CA SER A 113 -3.96 -10.28 0.59
C SER A 113 -3.28 -9.57 -0.59
N SER A 114 -3.71 -9.84 -1.83
CA SER A 114 -3.24 -9.16 -3.04
C SER A 114 -3.90 -7.79 -3.27
N LEU A 115 -4.90 -7.44 -2.48
CA LEU A 115 -5.61 -6.16 -2.56
C LEU A 115 -4.84 -5.04 -1.84
N PRO A 116 -5.08 -3.76 -2.21
CA PRO A 116 -4.60 -2.64 -1.41
C PRO A 116 -5.10 -2.74 0.05
N PRO A 117 -4.39 -2.19 1.03
CA PRO A 117 -4.88 -2.16 2.40
C PRO A 117 -6.19 -1.39 2.49
N PRO A 118 -7.10 -1.73 3.43
CA PRO A 118 -8.27 -0.90 3.72
C PRO A 118 -7.86 0.50 4.15
N ARG A 119 -8.71 1.49 3.90
CA ARG A 119 -8.43 2.89 4.24
C ARG A 119 -8.09 3.07 5.73
N SER A 120 -8.78 2.35 6.63
CA SER A 120 -8.52 2.37 8.06
C SER A 120 -7.10 1.93 8.42
N CYS A 121 -6.60 0.88 7.75
CA CYS A 121 -5.23 0.40 7.94
C CYS A 121 -4.20 1.32 7.25
N LEU A 122 -4.51 1.83 6.05
CA LEU A 122 -3.65 2.75 5.32
C LEU A 122 -3.41 4.05 6.10
N ASN A 123 -4.44 4.61 6.73
CA ASN A 123 -4.31 5.81 7.53
C ASN A 123 -3.34 5.62 8.71
N GLU A 124 -3.42 4.50 9.43
CA GLU A 124 -2.48 4.20 10.51
C GLU A 124 -1.06 3.96 9.99
N HIS A 125 -0.92 3.34 8.83
CA HIS A 125 0.37 3.22 8.15
C HIS A 125 0.96 4.59 7.80
N ILE A 126 0.17 5.50 7.22
CA ILE A 126 0.59 6.87 6.88
C ILE A 126 1.04 7.63 8.14
N ARG A 127 0.36 7.48 9.27
CA ARG A 127 0.75 8.08 10.55
C ARG A 127 2.13 7.61 10.98
N ARG A 128 2.39 6.30 10.96
CA ARG A 128 3.71 5.73 11.28
C ARG A 128 4.80 6.22 10.33
N VAL A 129 4.51 6.27 9.04
CA VAL A 129 5.43 6.80 8.02
C VAL A 129 5.78 8.25 8.30
N ASN A 130 4.78 9.10 8.54
CA ASN A 130 5.00 10.52 8.83
C ASN A 130 5.85 10.71 10.08
N TYR A 131 5.58 9.96 11.13
CA TYR A 131 6.35 9.99 12.37
C TYR A 131 7.81 9.59 12.14
N GLN A 132 8.05 8.48 11.45
CA GLN A 132 9.39 8.00 11.13
C GLN A 132 10.19 8.99 10.28
N VAL A 133 9.58 9.54 9.25
CA VAL A 133 10.21 10.57 8.39
C VAL A 133 10.47 11.84 9.20
N GLY A 134 9.57 12.18 10.11
CA GLY A 134 9.74 13.30 11.04
C GLY A 134 10.97 13.17 11.92
N ILE A 135 11.24 11.98 12.43
CA ILE A 135 12.47 11.65 13.19
C ILE A 135 13.70 11.82 12.30
N TRP A 136 13.70 11.20 11.13
CA TRP A 136 14.86 11.25 10.23
C TRP A 136 15.18 12.66 9.75
N LYS A 137 14.18 13.48 9.44
CA LYS A 137 14.38 14.88 9.04
C LYS A 137 15.01 15.74 10.14
N ARG A 138 14.88 15.34 11.41
CA ARG A 138 15.45 16.03 12.57
C ARG A 138 16.72 15.40 13.11
N ALA A 139 17.25 14.36 12.46
CA ALA A 139 18.45 13.65 12.91
C ALA A 139 19.71 14.53 12.99
N HIS A 140 19.73 15.67 12.27
CA HIS A 140 20.81 16.65 12.34
C HIS A 140 20.75 17.58 13.57
N ILE A 141 19.63 17.56 14.31
CA ILE A 141 19.43 18.38 15.50
C ILE A 141 19.93 17.59 16.72
N PRO A 142 20.88 18.11 17.52
CA PRO A 142 21.47 17.36 18.63
C PRO A 142 20.47 16.90 19.70
N LYS A 143 19.41 17.66 19.94
CA LYS A 143 18.32 17.33 20.89
C LYS A 143 16.97 17.69 20.24
N PRO A 144 16.49 16.89 19.28
CA PRO A 144 15.24 17.20 18.63
C PRO A 144 14.06 16.95 19.58
N ILE A 145 13.05 17.83 19.51
CA ILE A 145 11.78 17.60 20.21
C ILE A 145 10.98 16.60 19.37
N ILE A 146 10.86 15.38 19.89
CA ILE A 146 10.10 14.30 19.27
C ILE A 146 8.92 13.99 20.20
N PRO A 147 7.66 14.04 19.72
CA PRO A 147 6.51 13.64 20.52
C PRO A 147 6.56 12.13 20.83
N GLU A 148 5.81 11.69 21.84
CA GLU A 148 5.67 10.27 22.11
C GLU A 148 4.98 9.56 20.92
N ALA A 149 5.38 8.31 20.66
CA ALA A 149 4.73 7.45 19.69
C ALA A 149 3.37 7.00 20.25
N THR A 150 2.37 7.85 20.14
CA THR A 150 1.01 7.65 20.66
C THR A 150 0.05 7.30 19.52
N ASP A 151 -1.24 7.19 19.84
CA ASP A 151 -2.32 6.96 18.88
C ASP A 151 -2.32 7.92 17.69
N ASP A 152 -1.91 9.16 17.89
CA ASP A 152 -1.85 10.17 16.82
C ASP A 152 -0.78 9.86 15.77
N HIS A 153 0.19 8.99 16.10
CA HIS A 153 1.30 8.59 15.23
C HIS A 153 1.20 7.14 14.75
N GLY A 154 0.04 6.49 14.93
CA GLY A 154 -0.20 5.12 14.47
C GLY A 154 0.44 4.05 15.34
N TRP A 155 0.73 4.38 16.61
CA TRP A 155 1.24 3.47 17.62
C TRP A 155 0.33 3.49 18.85
N VAL A 156 0.29 2.39 19.59
CA VAL A 156 -0.42 2.26 20.86
C VAL A 156 0.52 1.72 21.92
N LYS A 157 0.30 2.14 23.16
CA LYS A 157 1.02 1.59 24.31
C LYS A 157 0.16 0.51 24.96
N ARG A 158 0.64 -0.73 24.96
CA ARG A 158 0.01 -1.88 25.63
C ARG A 158 1.05 -2.56 26.51
N ASN A 159 0.69 -2.85 27.75
CA ASN A 159 1.57 -3.57 28.69
C ASN A 159 3.01 -3.02 28.74
N CYS A 160 3.16 -1.69 28.76
CA CYS A 160 4.45 -0.98 28.73
C CYS A 160 5.26 -1.18 27.43
N GLN A 161 4.71 -1.79 26.41
CA GLN A 161 5.32 -1.91 25.07
C GLN A 161 4.62 -1.01 24.07
N ILE A 162 5.36 -0.52 23.07
CA ILE A 162 4.82 0.26 21.97
C ILE A 162 4.59 -0.71 20.81
N GLU A 163 3.34 -0.79 20.38
CA GLU A 163 2.90 -1.68 19.31
C GLU A 163 2.30 -0.86 18.16
N PRO A 164 2.37 -1.35 16.91
CA PRO A 164 1.68 -0.71 15.81
C PRO A 164 0.16 -0.76 15.98
N LYS A 165 -0.50 0.37 15.80
CA LYS A 165 -1.96 0.40 15.63
C LYS A 165 -2.28 0.03 14.19
N TRP A 166 -2.84 -1.15 13.98
CA TRP A 166 -3.04 -1.71 12.64
C TRP A 166 -4.23 -1.10 11.92
N SER A 167 -5.31 -0.77 12.63
CA SER A 167 -6.53 -0.19 12.07
C SER A 167 -7.20 0.74 13.08
N ALA A 168 -7.87 1.76 12.57
CA ALA A 168 -8.81 2.60 13.33
C ALA A 168 -10.19 2.51 12.67
N GLY A 169 -10.95 1.46 13.00
CA GLY A 169 -12.26 1.16 12.43
C GLY A 169 -12.29 -0.13 11.62
N ASP A 170 -13.33 -0.30 10.84
CA ASP A 170 -13.61 -1.52 10.11
C ASP A 170 -12.54 -1.81 9.05
N VAL A 171 -12.07 -3.04 9.05
CA VAL A 171 -11.10 -3.54 8.08
C VAL A 171 -11.79 -3.89 6.76
N ILE A 172 -13.06 -4.27 6.84
CA ILE A 172 -13.91 -4.63 5.71
C ILE A 172 -14.94 -3.52 5.51
N PRO A 173 -14.97 -2.85 4.35
CA PRO A 173 -16.04 -1.90 4.04
C PRO A 173 -17.40 -2.60 4.09
N PRO A 174 -18.48 -1.95 4.60
CA PRO A 174 -19.80 -2.57 4.75
C PRO A 174 -20.30 -3.26 3.47
N LYS A 175 -20.20 -2.59 2.32
CA LYS A 175 -20.56 -3.19 1.02
C LYS A 175 -19.80 -4.48 0.67
N LEU A 176 -18.57 -4.62 1.15
CA LEU A 176 -17.78 -5.82 0.93
C LEU A 176 -18.10 -6.89 1.96
N ALA A 177 -18.46 -6.49 3.19
CA ALA A 177 -18.93 -7.39 4.22
C ALA A 177 -20.24 -8.09 3.76
N ASP A 178 -21.21 -7.31 3.25
CA ASP A 178 -22.48 -7.83 2.71
C ASP A 178 -22.27 -8.86 1.59
N VAL A 179 -21.23 -8.67 0.76
CA VAL A 179 -20.86 -9.61 -0.31
C VAL A 179 -20.22 -10.88 0.26
N LEU A 180 -19.33 -10.75 1.24
CA LEU A 180 -18.66 -11.90 1.86
C LEU A 180 -19.63 -12.76 2.70
N GLU A 181 -20.57 -12.14 3.44
CA GLU A 181 -21.61 -12.88 4.19
C GLU A 181 -22.51 -13.70 3.27
N LYS A 182 -22.89 -13.16 2.12
CA LYS A 182 -23.70 -13.90 1.15
C LYS A 182 -22.97 -15.11 0.57
N MET A 183 -21.65 -15.05 0.52
CA MET A 183 -20.82 -16.13 -0.01
C MET A 183 -20.63 -17.30 0.98
N GLU A 184 -20.57 -17.00 2.29
CA GLU A 184 -20.46 -18.04 3.31
C GLU A 184 -21.75 -18.87 3.42
N CYS A 185 -22.90 -18.34 2.97
CA CYS A 185 -24.17 -19.03 2.98
C CYS A 185 -24.36 -20.01 1.80
N ASP A 186 -23.58 -19.88 0.71
CA ASP A 186 -23.73 -20.72 -0.49
C ASP A 186 -22.76 -21.92 -0.51
N ASP A 187 -21.81 -22.03 0.44
CA ASP A 187 -20.79 -23.08 0.47
C ASP A 187 -21.23 -24.37 1.21
N ASP A 188 -22.43 -24.41 1.81
CA ASP A 188 -22.90 -25.58 2.57
C ASP A 188 -23.51 -26.72 1.70
N ASP A 189 -23.60 -26.58 0.39
CA ASP A 189 -24.31 -27.54 -0.49
C ASP A 189 -23.43 -28.28 -1.52
N ASP A 190 -22.08 -28.21 -1.50
CA ASP A 190 -21.27 -28.97 -2.48
C ASP A 190 -20.10 -29.74 -1.81
N GLU A 191 -20.45 -30.92 -1.25
CA GLU A 191 -19.46 -31.98 -1.01
C GLU A 191 -19.23 -32.76 -2.32
N GLY A 192 -18.06 -32.56 -2.93
CA GLY A 192 -17.50 -33.60 -3.81
C GLY A 192 -17.04 -33.17 -5.18
N GLN A 193 -15.76 -32.92 -5.33
CA GLN A 193 -14.87 -33.70 -6.22
C GLN A 193 -13.46 -33.10 -6.25
N ASP A 194 -12.56 -33.96 -5.79
CA ASP A 194 -11.10 -33.85 -5.91
C ASP A 194 -10.71 -34.03 -7.39
N ASP A 195 -10.04 -33.03 -7.96
CA ASP A 195 -9.18 -33.25 -9.14
C ASP A 195 -7.99 -32.30 -9.08
N SER A 196 -6.86 -32.91 -8.78
CA SER A 196 -5.52 -32.39 -8.88
C SER A 196 -5.16 -32.07 -10.33
N ASP A 197 -4.79 -30.84 -10.64
CA ASP A 197 -3.84 -30.57 -11.71
C ASP A 197 -2.98 -29.34 -11.40
N THR A 198 -1.71 -29.67 -11.21
CA THR A 198 -0.56 -28.82 -11.14
C THR A 198 -0.29 -28.22 -12.52
N ASP A 199 -0.25 -26.90 -12.62
CA ASP A 199 0.52 -26.24 -13.67
C ASP A 199 1.28 -25.04 -13.14
N SER A 200 2.59 -25.27 -13.09
CA SER A 200 3.63 -24.27 -12.84
C SER A 200 3.86 -23.48 -14.14
N ASP A 201 3.54 -22.21 -14.15
CA ASP A 201 4.02 -21.31 -15.19
C ASP A 201 5.04 -20.32 -14.60
N ASP A 202 6.28 -20.76 -14.72
CA ASP A 202 7.50 -20.03 -14.34
C ASP A 202 7.96 -19.25 -15.59
N SER A 203 7.60 -18.00 -15.72
CA SER A 203 8.10 -17.16 -16.79
C SER A 203 9.38 -16.45 -16.39
N GLU A 204 10.47 -16.97 -16.90
CA GLU A 204 11.84 -16.46 -16.90
C GLU A 204 11.89 -14.97 -17.34
N TYR A 205 12.51 -14.14 -16.50
CA TYR A 205 13.04 -12.85 -16.93
C TYR A 205 14.53 -13.03 -17.17
N GLU A 206 14.93 -13.21 -18.43
CA GLU A 206 16.32 -13.09 -18.84
C GLU A 206 16.81 -11.64 -18.70
N GLU A 207 17.73 -11.44 -17.76
CA GLU A 207 18.58 -10.26 -17.72
C GLU A 207 19.72 -10.43 -18.74
N ALA A 208 19.68 -9.66 -19.79
CA ALA A 208 20.84 -9.51 -20.70
C ALA A 208 21.90 -8.61 -20.05
N ILE A 209 22.99 -9.22 -19.61
CA ILE A 209 24.20 -8.53 -19.20
C ILE A 209 25.06 -8.29 -20.46
N PRO A 210 25.47 -7.06 -20.81
CA PRO A 210 26.42 -6.85 -21.88
C PRO A 210 27.83 -7.20 -21.37
N SER A 211 28.45 -8.19 -22.00
CA SER A 211 29.85 -8.52 -21.83
C SER A 211 30.74 -7.39 -22.37
N SER A 212 31.61 -6.88 -21.50
CA SER A 212 32.71 -6.01 -21.89
C SER A 212 33.88 -6.90 -22.38
N ASP A 213 34.13 -6.93 -23.67
CA ASP A 213 35.40 -7.41 -24.19
C ASP A 213 36.41 -6.30 -24.15
N SER A 214 37.53 -6.66 -23.55
CA SER A 214 38.77 -5.90 -23.51
C SER A 214 39.56 -6.11 -24.81
N ASP A 215 40.06 -5.04 -25.37
CA ASP A 215 41.39 -4.96 -26.02
C ASP A 215 41.97 -3.54 -25.87
#